data_3203c40e722e81ddd3ea90c0ddd57135
#
_entry.id   3203c40e722e81ddd3ea90c0ddd57135
#
_cell.length_a   1.000
_cell.length_b   1.000
_cell.length_c   1.000
_cell.angle_alpha   90.00
_cell.angle_beta   90.00
_cell.angle_gamma   90.00
#
_symmetry.space_group_name_H-M   'P 1'
#
loop_
_entity.id
_entity.type
_entity.pdbx_description
1 polymer ?
#
loop_
_entity_poly.entity_id
_entity_poly.type
_entity_poly.pdbx_seq_one_letter_code
_entity_poly.pdbx_strand_id
1 'polypeptide(L)'
;MLVPMRAILAAADKYRYGQGAFNMNSVGQIEAAVRIHELLHSGAILQGAEASNAFMGGELDFMHGTIEAKKVGAKRIGDAVKRYGENSPVPIALHLDHGKSIESVKACIDGGYTSVMIDGSSLPYEQNVELTREVVKLAHPYGVTVEGELGVLAGVE
;
A
#
# COMPACT_ATOMS: atom_id res chain seq x y z
N MET A 1 -10.02 -8.37 9.22
CA MET A 1 -10.12 -7.02 9.87
C MET A 1 -9.08 -6.11 9.24
N LEU A 2 -9.50 -5.01 8.64
CA LEU A 2 -8.57 -4.03 8.06
C LEU A 2 -7.98 -3.14 9.15
N VAL A 3 -6.65 -2.96 9.14
CA VAL A 3 -5.91 -2.18 10.13
C VAL A 3 -4.86 -1.29 9.47
N PRO A 4 -4.46 -0.17 10.09
CA PRO A 4 -3.27 0.58 9.68
C PRO A 4 -2.02 -0.31 9.77
N MET A 5 -1.12 -0.22 8.79
CA MET A 5 0.09 -1.08 8.73
C MET A 5 0.93 -1.00 10.01
N ARG A 6 1.00 0.17 10.65
CA ARG A 6 1.72 0.36 11.92
C ARG A 6 1.31 -0.62 13.01
N ALA A 7 0.05 -1.10 13.01
CA ALA A 7 -0.41 -2.06 14.02
C ALA A 7 0.26 -3.43 13.82
N ILE A 8 0.45 -3.85 12.56
CA ILE A 8 1.15 -5.10 12.22
C ILE A 8 2.64 -4.95 12.50
N LEU A 9 3.25 -3.83 12.08
CA LEU A 9 4.69 -3.58 12.29
C LEU A 9 5.05 -3.43 13.77
N ALA A 10 4.19 -2.84 14.59
CA ALA A 10 4.41 -2.78 16.03
C ALA A 10 4.45 -4.17 16.69
N ALA A 11 3.65 -5.13 16.20
CA ALA A 11 3.73 -6.51 16.65
C ALA A 11 5.04 -7.18 16.17
N ALA A 12 5.42 -6.97 14.91
CA ALA A 12 6.67 -7.50 14.36
C ALA A 12 7.90 -6.99 15.14
N ASP A 13 7.94 -5.69 15.44
CA ASP A 13 9.03 -5.13 16.27
C ASP A 13 9.03 -5.67 17.69
N LYS A 14 7.88 -5.71 18.35
CA LYS A 14 7.75 -6.22 19.71
C LYS A 14 8.21 -7.68 19.84
N TYR A 15 7.82 -8.53 18.90
CA TYR A 15 8.08 -9.97 18.94
C TYR A 15 9.28 -10.39 18.09
N ARG A 16 9.97 -9.44 17.45
CA ARG A 16 11.22 -9.65 16.70
C ARG A 16 11.10 -10.66 15.56
N TYR A 17 10.08 -10.52 14.72
CA TYR A 17 9.91 -11.31 13.49
C TYR A 17 9.85 -10.41 12.25
N GLY A 18 10.18 -10.98 11.09
CA GLY A 18 10.00 -10.31 9.78
C GLY A 18 8.56 -10.44 9.32
N GLN A 19 7.96 -9.32 8.92
CA GLN A 19 6.63 -9.30 8.32
C GLN A 19 6.76 -9.17 6.80
N GLY A 20 6.23 -10.15 6.07
CA GLY A 20 6.19 -10.10 4.61
C GLY A 20 5.12 -9.13 4.11
N ALA A 21 5.43 -8.44 3.01
CA ALA A 21 4.48 -7.65 2.23
C ALA A 21 4.42 -8.19 0.80
N PHE A 22 3.22 -8.32 0.23
CA PHE A 22 3.00 -9.07 -0.99
C PHE A 22 2.24 -8.24 -2.03
N ASN A 23 2.79 -8.13 -3.24
CA ASN A 23 2.17 -7.43 -4.36
C ASN A 23 0.91 -8.13 -4.86
N MET A 24 -0.16 -7.36 -5.03
CA MET A 24 -1.47 -7.80 -5.49
C MET A 24 -1.76 -7.22 -6.88
N ASN A 25 -1.77 -8.10 -7.89
CA ASN A 25 -2.00 -7.72 -9.28
C ASN A 25 -3.30 -8.32 -9.86
N SER A 26 -4.08 -9.01 -9.03
CA SER A 26 -5.39 -9.53 -9.41
C SER A 26 -6.28 -9.78 -8.19
N VAL A 27 -7.59 -9.79 -8.42
CA VAL A 27 -8.58 -10.11 -7.37
C VAL A 27 -8.37 -11.53 -6.81
N GLY A 28 -8.01 -12.49 -7.66
CA GLY A 28 -7.72 -13.86 -7.22
C GLY A 28 -6.49 -13.96 -6.31
N GLN A 29 -5.44 -13.17 -6.57
CA GLN A 29 -4.29 -13.09 -5.65
C GLN A 29 -4.68 -12.50 -4.30
N ILE A 30 -5.53 -11.46 -4.28
CA ILE A 30 -6.02 -10.85 -3.03
C ILE A 30 -6.79 -11.88 -2.21
N GLU A 31 -7.73 -12.61 -2.84
CA GLU A 31 -8.49 -13.66 -2.15
C GLU A 31 -7.56 -14.74 -1.60
N ALA A 32 -6.66 -15.28 -2.42
CA ALA A 32 -5.71 -16.32 -2.01
C ALA A 32 -4.80 -15.85 -0.86
N ALA A 33 -4.29 -14.60 -0.93
CA ALA A 33 -3.45 -14.04 0.11
C ALA A 33 -4.21 -13.89 1.43
N VAL A 34 -5.44 -13.40 1.41
CA VAL A 34 -6.27 -13.32 2.63
C VAL A 34 -6.49 -14.72 3.21
N ARG A 35 -6.89 -15.70 2.40
CA ARG A 35 -7.18 -17.06 2.85
C ARG A 35 -5.97 -17.77 3.46
N ILE A 36 -4.79 -17.63 2.85
CA ILE A 36 -3.58 -18.26 3.40
C ILE A 36 -3.16 -17.63 4.73
N HIS A 37 -3.30 -16.30 4.87
CA HIS A 37 -2.99 -15.63 6.14
C HIS A 37 -4.00 -15.99 7.23
N GLU A 38 -5.27 -16.16 6.90
CA GLU A 38 -6.30 -16.69 7.82
C GLU A 38 -5.94 -18.12 8.29
N LEU A 39 -5.57 -18.99 7.34
CA LEU A 39 -5.18 -20.38 7.64
C LEU A 39 -3.97 -20.46 8.56
N LEU A 40 -2.99 -19.58 8.35
CA LEU A 40 -1.76 -19.53 9.14
C LEU A 40 -1.87 -18.68 10.41
N HIS A 41 -3.03 -18.08 10.69
CA HIS A 41 -3.23 -17.14 11.80
C HIS A 41 -2.20 -16.02 11.84
N SER A 42 -1.85 -15.49 10.67
CA SER A 42 -0.77 -14.51 10.47
C SER A 42 -1.34 -13.19 9.95
N GLY A 43 -0.81 -12.06 10.43
CA GLY A 43 -1.14 -10.75 9.85
C GLY A 43 -0.66 -10.65 8.40
N ALA A 44 -1.35 -9.86 7.58
CA ALA A 44 -1.03 -9.66 6.16
C ALA A 44 -0.78 -8.19 5.84
N ILE A 45 0.29 -7.90 5.07
CA ILE A 45 0.46 -6.65 4.35
C ILE A 45 0.30 -6.97 2.86
N LEU A 46 -0.83 -6.53 2.29
CA LEU A 46 -1.11 -6.62 0.87
C LEU A 46 -0.75 -5.28 0.24
N GLN A 47 0.03 -5.28 -0.83
CA GLN A 47 0.46 -4.01 -1.41
C GLN A 47 0.17 -3.92 -2.90
N GLY A 48 -0.06 -2.70 -3.37
CA GLY A 48 -0.20 -2.37 -4.77
C GLY A 48 0.71 -1.18 -5.09
N ALA A 49 1.70 -1.41 -5.95
CA ALA A 49 2.48 -0.32 -6.52
C ALA A 49 1.63 0.49 -7.52
N GLU A 50 2.13 1.65 -7.95
CA GLU A 50 1.42 2.46 -8.95
C GLU A 50 1.17 1.69 -10.27
N ALA A 51 2.11 0.86 -10.68
CA ALA A 51 1.97 -0.02 -11.85
C ALA A 51 0.85 -1.05 -11.66
N SER A 52 0.74 -1.66 -10.47
CA SER A 52 -0.35 -2.57 -10.14
C SER A 52 -1.71 -1.85 -10.18
N ASN A 53 -1.77 -0.64 -9.66
CA ASN A 53 -2.98 0.18 -9.71
C ASN A 53 -3.36 0.53 -11.17
N ALA A 54 -2.41 0.92 -12.02
CA ALA A 54 -2.65 1.21 -13.41
C ALA A 54 -3.16 -0.04 -14.17
N PHE A 55 -2.51 -1.20 -13.97
CA PHE A 55 -2.92 -2.47 -14.58
C PHE A 55 -4.33 -2.88 -14.13
N MET A 56 -4.61 -2.83 -12.84
CA MET A 56 -5.93 -3.12 -12.30
C MET A 56 -6.99 -2.09 -12.74
N GLY A 57 -6.56 -0.90 -13.16
CA GLY A 57 -7.38 0.11 -13.80
C GLY A 57 -7.72 -0.18 -15.26
N GLY A 58 -7.06 -1.18 -15.86
CA GLY A 58 -7.26 -1.59 -17.26
C GLY A 58 -6.24 -1.01 -18.23
N GLU A 59 -5.16 -0.38 -17.73
CA GLU A 59 -4.09 0.16 -18.56
C GLU A 59 -3.11 -0.95 -18.96
N LEU A 60 -2.92 -1.15 -20.27
CA LEU A 60 -1.99 -2.16 -20.77
C LEU A 60 -0.52 -1.72 -20.66
N ASP A 61 -0.25 -0.43 -20.88
CA ASP A 61 1.04 0.18 -20.58
C ASP A 61 1.07 0.66 -19.12
N PHE A 62 0.96 -0.29 -18.21
CA PHE A 62 0.82 -0.01 -16.78
C PHE A 62 2.06 0.67 -16.16
N MET A 63 3.23 0.57 -16.77
CA MET A 63 4.44 1.26 -16.30
C MET A 63 4.34 2.78 -16.49
N HIS A 64 3.60 3.22 -17.50
CA HIS A 64 3.34 4.64 -17.80
C HIS A 64 1.85 5.00 -17.64
N GLY A 65 1.14 4.23 -16.84
CA GLY A 65 -0.30 4.34 -16.69
C GLY A 65 -0.77 5.70 -16.18
N THR A 66 -1.91 6.14 -16.70
CA THR A 66 -2.53 7.42 -16.33
C THR A 66 -2.98 7.46 -14.87
N ILE A 67 -3.10 8.66 -14.31
CA ILE A 67 -3.63 8.82 -12.94
C ILE A 67 -5.08 8.33 -12.83
N GLU A 68 -5.87 8.45 -13.88
CA GLU A 68 -7.25 7.95 -13.96
C GLU A 68 -7.28 6.41 -13.85
N ALA A 69 -6.40 5.71 -14.59
CA ALA A 69 -6.26 4.27 -14.48
C ALA A 69 -5.82 3.86 -13.07
N LYS A 70 -4.85 4.56 -12.49
CA LYS A 70 -4.39 4.32 -11.11
C LYS A 70 -5.52 4.49 -10.08
N LYS A 71 -6.37 5.53 -10.22
CA LYS A 71 -7.55 5.73 -9.35
C LYS A 71 -8.53 4.57 -9.45
N VAL A 72 -8.85 4.16 -10.67
CA VAL A 72 -9.78 3.03 -10.92
C VAL A 72 -9.21 1.74 -10.31
N GLY A 73 -7.92 1.48 -10.53
CA GLY A 73 -7.27 0.27 -10.02
C GLY A 73 -7.11 0.28 -8.51
N ALA A 74 -6.70 1.40 -7.91
CA ALA A 74 -6.64 1.53 -6.45
C ALA A 74 -8.01 1.23 -5.80
N LYS A 75 -9.09 1.77 -6.39
CA LYS A 75 -10.45 1.47 -5.94
C LYS A 75 -10.79 -0.02 -6.08
N ARG A 76 -10.46 -0.66 -7.21
CA ARG A 76 -10.71 -2.09 -7.44
C ARG A 76 -9.96 -2.97 -6.45
N ILE A 77 -8.69 -2.66 -6.19
CA ILE A 77 -7.88 -3.37 -5.20
C ILE A 77 -8.47 -3.17 -3.81
N GLY A 78 -8.77 -1.94 -3.42
CA GLY A 78 -9.36 -1.64 -2.12
C GLY A 78 -10.71 -2.33 -1.89
N ASP A 79 -11.61 -2.31 -2.88
CA ASP A 79 -12.89 -3.02 -2.81
C ASP A 79 -12.71 -4.53 -2.67
N ALA A 80 -11.73 -5.13 -3.38
CA ALA A 80 -11.43 -6.55 -3.27
C ALA A 80 -10.86 -6.89 -1.88
N VAL A 81 -9.90 -6.11 -1.38
CA VAL A 81 -9.33 -6.29 -0.03
C VAL A 81 -10.41 -6.12 1.04
N LYS A 82 -11.29 -5.15 0.90
CA LYS A 82 -12.43 -4.98 1.81
C LYS A 82 -13.35 -6.19 1.76
N ARG A 83 -13.72 -6.64 0.56
CA ARG A 83 -14.61 -7.79 0.37
C ARG A 83 -14.12 -9.06 1.06
N TYR A 84 -12.83 -9.38 0.93
CA TYR A 84 -12.28 -10.62 1.47
C TYR A 84 -11.71 -10.47 2.87
N GLY A 85 -11.24 -9.28 3.26
CA GLY A 85 -10.47 -9.05 4.47
C GLY A 85 -11.20 -8.30 5.60
N GLU A 86 -12.34 -7.62 5.34
CA GLU A 86 -13.01 -6.82 6.36
C GLU A 86 -13.41 -7.63 7.60
N ASN A 87 -13.93 -8.84 7.39
CA ASN A 87 -14.34 -9.75 8.45
C ASN A 87 -13.29 -10.82 8.79
N SER A 88 -12.07 -10.69 8.27
CA SER A 88 -10.99 -11.61 8.55
C SER A 88 -10.65 -11.63 10.05
N PRO A 89 -10.38 -12.80 10.66
CA PRO A 89 -9.94 -12.91 12.05
C PRO A 89 -8.50 -12.43 12.25
N VAL A 90 -7.73 -12.26 11.17
CA VAL A 90 -6.36 -11.74 11.23
C VAL A 90 -6.28 -10.29 10.77
N PRO A 91 -5.31 -9.49 11.28
CA PRO A 91 -5.12 -8.12 10.83
C PRO A 91 -4.59 -8.08 9.40
N ILE A 92 -5.20 -7.22 8.58
CA ILE A 92 -4.81 -7.02 7.18
C ILE A 92 -4.58 -5.53 6.94
N ALA A 93 -3.44 -5.16 6.39
CA ALA A 93 -3.16 -3.82 5.89
C ALA A 93 -3.11 -3.84 4.36
N LEU A 94 -3.65 -2.80 3.72
CA LEU A 94 -3.47 -2.54 2.31
C LEU A 94 -2.57 -1.32 2.15
N HIS A 95 -1.47 -1.49 1.42
CA HIS A 95 -0.37 -0.55 1.34
C HIS A 95 -0.09 -0.11 -0.11
N LEU A 96 0.09 1.20 -0.32
CA LEU A 96 0.71 1.73 -1.54
C LEU A 96 2.22 1.62 -1.40
N ASP A 97 2.84 0.87 -2.29
CA ASP A 97 4.28 0.67 -2.39
C ASP A 97 4.88 1.61 -3.46
N HIS A 98 5.95 2.31 -3.13
CA HIS A 98 6.64 3.27 -4.00
C HIS A 98 5.73 4.30 -4.71
N GLY A 99 4.89 4.99 -3.95
CA GLY A 99 4.09 6.11 -4.47
C GLY A 99 4.98 7.27 -4.93
N LYS A 100 4.79 7.74 -6.15
CA LYS A 100 5.66 8.76 -6.80
C LYS A 100 5.02 10.15 -6.84
N SER A 101 3.76 10.28 -6.43
CA SER A 101 3.05 11.56 -6.45
C SER A 101 1.98 11.66 -5.35
N ILE A 102 1.68 12.89 -4.97
CA ILE A 102 0.58 13.20 -4.04
C ILE A 102 -0.76 12.73 -4.60
N GLU A 103 -0.94 12.81 -5.92
CA GLU A 103 -2.16 12.35 -6.60
C GLU A 103 -2.34 10.84 -6.46
N SER A 104 -1.28 10.05 -6.61
CA SER A 104 -1.30 8.59 -6.41
C SER A 104 -1.60 8.24 -4.97
N VAL A 105 -1.00 8.95 -4.01
CA VAL A 105 -1.29 8.78 -2.58
C VAL A 105 -2.77 9.04 -2.29
N LYS A 106 -3.32 10.17 -2.78
CA LYS A 106 -4.75 10.49 -2.62
C LYS A 106 -5.64 9.41 -3.23
N ALA A 107 -5.32 8.96 -4.45
CA ALA A 107 -6.06 7.90 -5.12
C ALA A 107 -6.13 6.60 -4.28
N CYS A 108 -5.04 6.25 -3.62
CA CYS A 108 -4.99 5.07 -2.76
C CYS A 108 -5.77 5.28 -1.46
N ILE A 109 -5.65 6.43 -0.80
CA ILE A 109 -6.45 6.77 0.39
C ILE A 109 -7.95 6.70 0.07
N ASP A 110 -8.37 7.32 -1.03
CA ASP A 110 -9.76 7.30 -1.51
C ASP A 110 -10.20 5.88 -1.92
N GLY A 111 -9.27 5.05 -2.38
CA GLY A 111 -9.45 3.63 -2.70
C GLY A 111 -9.59 2.73 -1.48
N GLY A 112 -9.36 3.24 -0.25
CA GLY A 112 -9.48 2.47 0.98
C GLY A 112 -8.17 1.83 1.46
N TYR A 113 -7.03 2.31 1.00
CA TYR A 113 -5.72 1.89 1.50
C TYR A 113 -5.53 2.32 2.95
N THR A 114 -4.97 1.46 3.76
CA THR A 114 -4.72 1.69 5.19
C THR A 114 -3.28 2.11 5.49
N SER A 115 -2.46 2.13 4.46
CA SER A 115 -1.06 2.57 4.48
C SER A 115 -0.65 3.09 3.11
N VAL A 116 0.22 4.09 3.08
CA VAL A 116 0.79 4.64 1.85
C VAL A 116 2.26 4.94 2.06
N MET A 117 3.07 4.70 1.03
CA MET A 117 4.44 5.14 0.94
C MET A 117 4.55 6.28 -0.06
N ILE A 118 5.37 7.27 0.25
CA ILE A 118 5.84 8.27 -0.71
C ILE A 118 7.35 8.14 -0.87
N ASP A 119 7.79 7.84 -2.08
CA ASP A 119 9.19 7.65 -2.39
C ASP A 119 9.83 8.96 -2.82
N GLY A 120 10.48 9.62 -1.87
CA GLY A 120 11.31 10.80 -2.08
C GLY A 120 12.81 10.50 -2.03
N SER A 121 13.22 9.23 -2.10
CA SER A 121 14.62 8.80 -1.91
C SER A 121 15.61 9.44 -2.88
N SER A 122 15.17 9.77 -4.10
CA SER A 122 15.97 10.46 -5.11
C SER A 122 16.12 11.97 -4.89
N LEU A 123 15.35 12.55 -3.95
CA LEU A 123 15.38 13.97 -3.62
C LEU A 123 16.46 14.27 -2.57
N PRO A 124 16.93 15.54 -2.47
CA PRO A 124 17.68 15.98 -1.30
C PRO A 124 16.91 15.72 -0.01
N TYR A 125 17.63 15.37 1.07
CA TYR A 125 17.04 14.94 2.34
C TYR A 125 15.92 15.86 2.84
N GLU A 126 16.15 17.17 2.85
CA GLU A 126 15.17 18.16 3.34
C GLU A 126 13.89 18.16 2.48
N GLN A 127 14.02 17.96 1.17
CA GLN A 127 12.88 17.88 0.26
C GLN A 127 12.11 16.58 0.46
N ASN A 128 12.80 15.45 0.67
CA ASN A 128 12.17 14.17 1.01
C ASN A 128 11.39 14.28 2.32
N VAL A 129 11.98 14.88 3.34
CA VAL A 129 11.30 15.13 4.63
C VAL A 129 10.05 16.00 4.45
N GLU A 130 10.11 17.07 3.65
CA GLU A 130 8.94 17.93 3.45
C GLU A 130 7.84 17.25 2.65
N LEU A 131 8.19 16.49 1.59
CA LEU A 131 7.26 15.68 0.82
C LEU A 131 6.55 14.64 1.71
N THR A 132 7.32 13.90 2.52
CA THR A 132 6.77 12.93 3.47
C THR A 132 5.86 13.60 4.49
N ARG A 133 6.23 14.77 5.00
CA ARG A 133 5.41 15.57 5.94
C ARG A 133 4.08 15.99 5.31
N GLU A 134 4.08 16.37 4.03
CA GLU A 134 2.86 16.69 3.30
C GLU A 134 1.92 15.48 3.23
N VAL A 135 2.45 14.31 2.90
CA VAL A 135 1.67 13.07 2.88
C VAL A 135 1.14 12.69 4.26
N VAL A 136 1.92 12.90 5.31
CA VAL A 136 1.46 12.70 6.71
C VAL A 136 0.24 13.57 7.03
N LYS A 137 0.27 14.86 6.64
CA LYS A 137 -0.87 15.76 6.85
C LYS A 137 -2.13 15.30 6.10
N LEU A 138 -1.97 14.67 4.93
CA LEU A 138 -3.08 14.13 4.15
C LEU A 138 -3.63 12.82 4.71
N ALA A 139 -2.74 11.91 5.13
CA ALA A 139 -3.09 10.53 5.46
C ALA A 139 -3.56 10.34 6.93
N HIS A 140 -2.93 11.02 7.89
CA HIS A 140 -3.20 10.82 9.32
C HIS A 140 -4.63 11.14 9.75
N PRO A 141 -5.36 12.14 9.18
CA PRO A 141 -6.76 12.37 9.51
C PRO A 141 -7.67 11.15 9.22
N TYR A 142 -7.26 10.28 8.30
CA TYR A 142 -7.98 9.04 7.96
C TYR A 142 -7.44 7.81 8.70
N GLY A 143 -6.46 7.97 9.60
CA GLY A 143 -5.83 6.88 10.32
C GLY A 143 -4.87 6.03 9.45
N VAL A 144 -4.53 6.50 8.25
CA VAL A 144 -3.64 5.82 7.31
C VAL A 144 -2.18 5.97 7.74
N THR A 145 -1.43 4.88 7.75
CA THR A 145 0.02 4.88 8.04
C THR A 145 0.78 5.49 6.86
N VAL A 146 1.84 6.25 7.13
CA VAL A 146 2.74 6.80 6.11
C VAL A 146 4.12 6.20 6.27
N GLU A 147 4.70 5.79 5.15
CA GLU A 147 6.08 5.34 5.00
C GLU A 147 6.85 6.34 4.12
N GLY A 148 8.12 6.54 4.43
CA GLY A 148 9.07 7.29 3.61
C GLY A 148 10.34 6.48 3.44
N GLU A 149 11.11 6.77 2.39
CA GLU A 149 12.36 6.07 2.09
C GLU A 149 13.58 6.98 2.30
N LEU A 150 14.62 6.41 2.91
CA LEU A 150 15.92 7.07 3.07
C LEU A 150 17.00 6.29 2.33
N GLY A 151 17.75 7.00 1.50
CA GLY A 151 18.77 6.41 0.64
C GLY A 151 18.17 5.87 -0.66
N VAL A 152 19.03 5.57 -1.62
CA VAL A 152 18.65 5.07 -2.95
C VAL A 152 19.17 3.64 -3.11
N LEU A 153 18.28 2.71 -3.44
CA LEU A 153 18.67 1.38 -3.88
C LEU A 153 19.08 1.42 -5.35
N ALA A 154 20.15 0.69 -5.70
CA ALA A 154 20.56 0.56 -7.11
C ALA A 154 19.67 -0.50 -7.78
N GLY A 155 19.08 -0.15 -8.91
CA GLY A 155 18.22 -1.07 -9.67
C GLY A 155 17.07 -0.34 -10.37
N VAL A 156 16.10 -1.12 -10.84
CA VAL A 156 14.81 -0.64 -11.36
C VAL A 156 13.74 -1.01 -10.35
N GLU A 157 13.09 0.01 -9.81
CA GLU A 157 11.95 -0.12 -8.90
C GLU A 157 10.68 0.39 -9.58
#